data_677b3121ac03d6ed2e2130f890c53b98
#
_entry.id   677b3121ac03d6ed2e2130f890c53b98
#
_cell.length_a   1.000
_cell.length_b   1.000
_cell.length_c   1.000
_cell.angle_alpha   90.00
_cell.angle_beta   90.00
_cell.angle_gamma   90.00
#
_symmetry.space_group_name_H-M   'P 1'
#
loop_
_entity.id
_entity.type
_entity.pdbx_description
1 polymer ?
#
loop_
_entity_poly.entity_id
_entity_poly.type
_entity_poly.pdbx_seq_one_letter_code
_entity_poly.pdbx_strand_id
1 'polypeptide(L)'
;PAEIFGFSAEEVQSRIPLIHQVVIAQLAAARQGTHATKTRGMVSGGGKKPWKQKGTGRARQGSIRAPQWYHGGTVFGPQPRDYSQRTPKKMKAAALRYALSDRANAGRVAVVEFGIPEPSTKAAVAALAPITADKFTTVVFTRDNINEWLSVRNIPTVHPIFVDQLNTYDVITSQYVVFTKEAFEAFVAAKTEPKE
;
A
#
# COMPACT_ATOMS: atom_id res chain seq x y z
N PRO A 1 -24.26 -9.74 -2.12
CA PRO A 1 -23.22 -8.86 -1.58
C PRO A 1 -23.25 -7.45 -2.15
N ALA A 2 -23.66 -7.23 -3.42
CA ALA A 2 -23.71 -5.89 -4.02
C ALA A 2 -24.61 -4.92 -3.25
N GLU A 3 -25.76 -5.36 -2.76
CA GLU A 3 -26.71 -4.54 -1.98
C GLU A 3 -26.12 -4.07 -0.63
N ILE A 4 -25.20 -4.85 -0.04
CA ILE A 4 -24.59 -4.52 1.26
C ILE A 4 -23.56 -3.39 1.14
N PHE A 5 -22.85 -3.30 0.02
CA PHE A 5 -21.86 -2.25 -0.20
C PHE A 5 -22.48 -0.94 -0.71
N GLY A 6 -23.66 -0.99 -1.30
CA GLY A 6 -24.60 0.13 -1.47
C GLY A 6 -24.27 1.16 -2.55
N PHE A 7 -23.35 0.88 -3.50
CA PHE A 7 -23.03 1.82 -4.58
C PHE A 7 -23.19 1.18 -5.96
N SER A 8 -23.82 1.89 -6.87
CA SER A 8 -23.95 1.49 -8.27
C SER A 8 -22.62 1.58 -9.02
N ALA A 9 -22.50 0.92 -10.17
CA ALA A 9 -21.31 0.99 -11.01
C ALA A 9 -20.99 2.41 -11.48
N GLU A 10 -22.02 3.21 -11.78
CA GLU A 10 -21.87 4.61 -12.19
C GLU A 10 -21.32 5.49 -11.05
N GLU A 11 -21.83 5.31 -9.84
CA GLU A 11 -21.34 6.00 -8.65
C GLU A 11 -19.87 5.64 -8.36
N VAL A 12 -19.49 4.37 -8.46
CA VAL A 12 -18.10 3.93 -8.31
C VAL A 12 -17.21 4.60 -9.36
N GLN A 13 -17.63 4.63 -10.61
CA GLN A 13 -16.87 5.25 -11.71
C GLN A 13 -16.64 6.74 -11.47
N SER A 14 -17.64 7.47 -10.96
CA SER A 14 -17.50 8.88 -10.58
C SER A 14 -16.51 9.12 -9.44
N ARG A 15 -16.19 8.10 -8.63
CA ARG A 15 -15.31 8.17 -7.45
C ARG A 15 -13.92 7.55 -7.63
N ILE A 16 -13.56 7.16 -8.84
CA ILE A 16 -12.20 6.67 -9.16
C ILE A 16 -11.09 7.63 -8.67
N PRO A 17 -11.19 8.97 -8.81
CA PRO A 17 -10.15 9.86 -8.30
C PRO A 17 -9.94 9.77 -6.78
N LEU A 18 -11.02 9.54 -6.02
CA LEU A 18 -10.94 9.34 -4.56
C LEU A 18 -10.21 8.05 -4.20
N ILE A 19 -10.53 6.96 -4.88
CA ILE A 19 -9.86 5.66 -4.72
C ILE A 19 -8.37 5.81 -5.04
N HIS A 20 -8.05 6.42 -6.18
CA HIS A 20 -6.69 6.66 -6.64
C HIS A 20 -5.86 7.46 -5.62
N GLN A 21 -6.40 8.55 -5.07
CA GLN A 21 -5.71 9.36 -4.07
C GLN A 21 -5.39 8.56 -2.80
N VAL A 22 -6.30 7.71 -2.32
CA VAL A 22 -6.09 6.88 -1.14
C VAL A 22 -5.02 5.83 -1.40
N VAL A 23 -5.03 5.19 -2.58
CA VAL A 23 -4.01 4.21 -2.99
C VAL A 23 -2.63 4.84 -3.09
N ILE A 24 -2.52 6.01 -3.75
CA ILE A 24 -1.23 6.73 -3.83
C ILE A 24 -0.73 7.10 -2.44
N ALA A 25 -1.60 7.57 -1.55
CA ALA A 25 -1.22 7.90 -0.17
C ALA A 25 -0.71 6.67 0.59
N GLN A 26 -1.34 5.50 0.41
CA GLN A 26 -0.91 4.24 1.02
C GLN A 26 0.45 3.79 0.50
N LEU A 27 0.66 3.79 -0.82
CA LEU A 27 1.93 3.42 -1.43
C LEU A 27 3.05 4.41 -1.09
N ALA A 28 2.73 5.70 -1.02
CA ALA A 28 3.69 6.72 -0.61
C ALA A 28 4.15 6.54 0.84
N ALA A 29 3.23 6.17 1.76
CA ALA A 29 3.56 5.90 3.15
C ALA A 29 4.48 4.68 3.34
N ALA A 30 4.48 3.72 2.42
CA ALA A 30 5.37 2.56 2.45
C ALA A 30 6.83 2.89 2.06
N ARG A 31 7.08 4.09 1.49
CA ARG A 31 8.43 4.50 1.08
C ARG A 31 9.26 4.89 2.29
N GLN A 32 10.44 4.29 2.43
CA GLN A 32 11.36 4.54 3.54
C GLN A 32 11.96 5.96 3.54
N GLY A 33 12.18 6.55 2.37
CA GLY A 33 12.68 7.91 2.21
C GLY A 33 14.09 8.18 2.75
N THR A 34 14.93 7.17 2.87
CA THR A 34 16.25 7.24 3.52
C THR A 34 17.41 7.62 2.59
N HIS A 35 17.14 7.82 1.29
CA HIS A 35 18.16 8.24 0.33
C HIS A 35 18.65 9.64 0.63
N ALA A 36 19.98 9.82 0.61
CA ALA A 36 20.62 11.08 0.92
C ALA A 36 21.87 11.30 0.06
N THR A 37 22.16 12.55 -0.21
CA THR A 37 23.44 12.99 -0.80
C THR A 37 24.09 14.03 0.10
N LYS A 38 25.43 14.07 0.08
CA LYS A 38 26.17 15.06 0.86
C LYS A 38 26.16 16.40 0.15
N THR A 39 25.67 17.42 0.82
CA THR A 39 25.81 18.81 0.41
C THR A 39 27.26 19.27 0.59
N ARG A 40 27.61 20.41 0.02
CA ARG A 40 28.95 21.02 0.16
C ARG A 40 29.42 21.10 1.62
N GLY A 41 28.52 21.35 2.56
CA GLY A 41 28.84 21.44 3.98
C GLY A 41 29.16 20.09 4.62
N MET A 42 28.53 19.01 4.14
CA MET A 42 28.64 17.64 4.67
C MET A 42 29.85 16.87 4.11
N VAL A 43 30.41 17.28 2.97
CA VAL A 43 31.58 16.63 2.40
C VAL A 43 32.80 16.90 3.29
N SER A 44 33.57 15.88 3.59
CA SER A 44 34.83 16.00 4.36
C SER A 44 35.90 16.78 3.55
N GLY A 45 36.78 17.48 4.26
CA GLY A 45 37.86 18.24 3.65
C GLY A 45 37.55 19.73 3.46
N GLY A 46 38.34 20.46 2.71
CA GLY A 46 38.22 21.92 2.51
C GLY A 46 38.79 22.70 3.70
N GLY A 47 38.18 23.83 4.05
CA GLY A 47 38.65 24.76 5.10
C GLY A 47 39.67 25.77 4.63
N LYS A 48 40.63 25.40 3.78
CA LYS A 48 41.61 26.30 3.17
C LYS A 48 41.18 26.70 1.76
N LYS A 49 41.32 28.01 1.44
CA LYS A 49 41.09 28.50 0.08
C LYS A 49 42.15 27.90 -0.85
N PRO A 50 41.79 27.33 -2.02
CA PRO A 50 42.74 26.65 -2.92
C PRO A 50 43.91 27.56 -3.38
N TRP A 51 43.62 28.83 -3.69
CA TRP A 51 44.62 29.85 -4.08
C TRP A 51 44.13 31.27 -3.79
N LYS A 52 45.02 32.24 -3.95
CA LYS A 52 44.75 33.67 -3.72
C LYS A 52 43.63 34.15 -4.66
N GLN A 53 42.88 35.17 -4.23
CA GLN A 53 41.77 35.75 -4.96
C GLN A 53 42.11 36.33 -6.32
N LYS A 54 43.35 36.93 -6.43
CA LYS A 54 43.88 37.59 -7.63
C LYS A 54 45.35 37.20 -7.81
N GLY A 55 45.91 37.43 -9.02
CA GLY A 55 47.31 37.22 -9.31
C GLY A 55 47.76 35.79 -9.61
N THR A 56 46.81 34.87 -9.90
CA THR A 56 47.12 33.46 -10.22
C THR A 56 46.79 33.06 -11.66
N GLY A 57 46.15 33.95 -12.45
CA GLY A 57 45.65 33.60 -13.79
C GLY A 57 44.57 32.54 -13.86
N ARG A 58 44.14 31.99 -12.71
CA ARG A 58 43.14 30.92 -12.59
C ARG A 58 41.76 31.47 -12.21
N ALA A 59 40.72 30.71 -12.50
CA ALA A 59 39.36 31.02 -12.04
C ALA A 59 39.31 31.08 -10.50
N ARG A 60 38.54 32.03 -9.98
CA ARG A 60 38.38 32.20 -8.52
C ARG A 60 37.68 31.02 -7.89
N GLN A 61 38.28 30.45 -6.83
CA GLN A 61 37.74 29.32 -6.11
C GLN A 61 37.74 29.54 -4.59
N GLY A 62 36.67 29.21 -3.92
CA GLY A 62 36.56 29.37 -2.46
C GLY A 62 36.78 28.07 -1.68
N SER A 63 36.51 26.93 -2.29
CA SER A 63 36.62 25.62 -1.64
C SER A 63 36.72 24.51 -2.66
N ILE A 64 37.47 23.46 -2.34
CA ILE A 64 37.55 22.23 -3.14
C ILE A 64 36.31 21.35 -3.01
N ARG A 65 35.43 21.66 -2.06
CA ARG A 65 34.13 20.93 -1.86
C ARG A 65 33.00 21.53 -2.70
N ALA A 66 33.26 22.53 -3.51
CA ALA A 66 32.26 23.14 -4.37
C ALA A 66 31.75 22.13 -5.42
N PRO A 67 30.47 22.20 -5.87
CA PRO A 67 29.88 21.20 -6.76
C PRO A 67 30.62 20.96 -8.08
N GLN A 68 31.31 21.94 -8.58
CA GLN A 68 32.08 21.85 -9.82
C GLN A 68 33.42 21.11 -9.67
N TRP A 69 33.81 20.82 -8.44
CA TRP A 69 35.02 20.05 -8.14
C TRP A 69 34.74 18.57 -8.09
N TYR A 70 35.70 17.78 -8.55
CA TYR A 70 35.66 16.32 -8.37
C TYR A 70 35.57 16.00 -6.87
N HIS A 71 34.65 15.11 -6.49
CA HIS A 71 34.29 14.84 -5.10
C HIS A 71 33.66 16.01 -4.31
N GLY A 72 33.24 17.09 -5.00
CA GLY A 72 32.45 18.15 -4.39
C GLY A 72 31.04 17.72 -3.96
N GLY A 73 30.36 18.58 -3.23
CA GLY A 73 28.99 18.32 -2.77
C GLY A 73 27.94 18.39 -3.89
N THR A 74 26.85 17.67 -3.72
CA THR A 74 25.68 17.76 -4.61
C THR A 74 24.81 18.95 -4.22
N VAL A 75 24.38 19.76 -5.21
CA VAL A 75 23.62 21.01 -4.93
C VAL A 75 22.16 20.68 -4.55
N PHE A 76 21.43 19.97 -5.40
CA PHE A 76 20.01 19.63 -5.25
C PHE A 76 19.79 18.11 -5.20
N GLY A 77 20.64 17.42 -4.46
CA GLY A 77 20.49 15.98 -4.30
C GLY A 77 19.35 15.59 -3.35
N PRO A 78 18.93 14.34 -3.38
CA PRO A 78 17.89 13.84 -2.48
C PRO A 78 18.34 13.99 -1.02
N GLN A 79 17.39 14.36 -0.18
CA GLN A 79 17.53 14.39 1.27
C GLN A 79 16.49 13.46 1.90
N PRO A 80 16.78 12.85 3.05
CA PRO A 80 15.79 12.03 3.75
C PRO A 80 14.52 12.84 4.02
N ARG A 81 13.38 12.24 3.67
CA ARG A 81 12.07 12.87 3.91
C ARG A 81 10.99 11.83 4.11
N ASP A 82 9.94 12.21 4.81
CA ASP A 82 8.70 11.48 4.87
C ASP A 82 7.88 11.70 3.59
N TYR A 83 7.34 10.61 3.04
CA TYR A 83 6.48 10.62 1.86
C TYR A 83 5.01 10.42 2.22
N SER A 84 4.67 10.31 3.50
CA SER A 84 3.28 10.10 3.91
C SER A 84 2.38 11.26 3.46
N GLN A 85 1.16 10.90 3.01
CA GLN A 85 0.15 11.85 2.59
C GLN A 85 -1.05 11.76 3.54
N ARG A 86 -1.35 12.86 4.22
CA ARG A 86 -2.49 12.91 5.12
C ARG A 86 -3.81 12.82 4.36
N THR A 87 -4.57 11.74 4.59
CA THR A 87 -5.92 11.55 4.05
C THR A 87 -6.94 11.48 5.18
N PRO A 88 -8.11 12.15 5.07
CA PRO A 88 -9.17 12.08 6.07
C PRO A 88 -9.68 10.66 6.29
N LYS A 89 -10.05 10.30 7.54
CA LYS A 89 -10.59 8.97 7.87
C LYS A 89 -11.84 8.62 7.04
N LYS A 90 -12.76 9.56 6.86
CA LYS A 90 -13.96 9.38 6.03
C LYS A 90 -13.63 9.06 4.57
N MET A 91 -12.59 9.69 4.02
CA MET A 91 -12.12 9.45 2.66
C MET A 91 -11.57 8.03 2.49
N LYS A 92 -10.76 7.55 3.44
CA LYS A 92 -10.24 6.16 3.44
C LYS A 92 -11.36 5.14 3.52
N ALA A 93 -12.33 5.35 4.42
CA ALA A 93 -13.49 4.47 4.57
C ALA A 93 -14.37 4.45 3.30
N ALA A 94 -14.60 5.61 2.69
CA ALA A 94 -15.36 5.70 1.43
C ALA A 94 -14.64 4.98 0.28
N ALA A 95 -13.32 5.18 0.14
CA ALA A 95 -12.52 4.52 -0.91
C ALA A 95 -12.59 2.99 -0.82
N LEU A 96 -12.50 2.44 0.39
CA LEU A 96 -12.63 0.99 0.61
C LEU A 96 -14.03 0.48 0.22
N ARG A 97 -15.09 1.23 0.59
CA ARG A 97 -16.47 0.86 0.23
C ARG A 97 -16.68 0.87 -1.29
N TYR A 98 -16.21 1.91 -1.99
CA TYR A 98 -16.31 1.99 -3.46
C TYR A 98 -15.52 0.86 -4.14
N ALA A 99 -14.31 0.52 -3.65
CA ALA A 99 -13.52 -0.56 -4.20
C ALA A 99 -14.21 -1.94 -4.02
N LEU A 100 -14.81 -2.19 -2.85
CA LEU A 100 -15.58 -3.41 -2.61
C LEU A 100 -16.86 -3.46 -3.43
N SER A 101 -17.56 -2.30 -3.61
CA SER A 101 -18.75 -2.22 -4.48
C SER A 101 -18.41 -2.54 -5.94
N ASP A 102 -17.26 -2.06 -6.43
CA ASP A 102 -16.78 -2.41 -7.78
C ASP A 102 -16.62 -3.92 -7.95
N ARG A 103 -15.94 -4.57 -7.01
CA ARG A 103 -15.76 -6.02 -7.04
C ARG A 103 -17.08 -6.78 -6.90
N ALA A 104 -18.00 -6.30 -6.07
CA ALA A 104 -19.31 -6.90 -5.87
C ALA A 104 -20.20 -6.76 -7.13
N ASN A 105 -20.24 -5.60 -7.76
CA ASN A 105 -20.96 -5.36 -9.00
C ASN A 105 -20.44 -6.24 -10.16
N ALA A 106 -19.13 -6.52 -10.17
CA ALA A 106 -18.51 -7.44 -11.12
C ALA A 106 -18.72 -8.93 -10.77
N GLY A 107 -19.45 -9.27 -9.69
CA GLY A 107 -19.64 -10.67 -9.24
C GLY A 107 -18.34 -11.32 -8.70
N ARG A 108 -17.37 -10.52 -8.22
CA ARG A 108 -16.04 -10.97 -7.79
C ARG A 108 -15.85 -10.95 -6.27
N VAL A 109 -16.95 -10.90 -5.51
CA VAL A 109 -16.94 -11.04 -4.06
C VAL A 109 -17.68 -12.32 -3.68
N ALA A 110 -17.04 -13.19 -2.93
CA ALA A 110 -17.60 -14.43 -2.44
C ALA A 110 -17.48 -14.54 -0.91
N VAL A 111 -18.39 -15.29 -0.30
CA VAL A 111 -18.33 -15.68 1.11
C VAL A 111 -18.23 -17.19 1.17
N VAL A 112 -17.25 -17.71 1.90
CA VAL A 112 -16.92 -19.15 1.95
C VAL A 112 -16.73 -19.58 3.40
N GLU A 113 -17.18 -20.76 3.70
CA GLU A 113 -16.81 -21.49 4.91
C GLU A 113 -15.75 -22.52 4.53
N PHE A 114 -14.51 -22.34 5.00
CA PHE A 114 -13.42 -23.26 4.67
C PHE A 114 -13.53 -24.59 5.43
N GLY A 115 -13.94 -24.54 6.69
CA GLY A 115 -14.13 -25.72 7.53
C GLY A 115 -12.88 -26.60 7.68
N ILE A 116 -11.69 -25.97 7.74
CA ILE A 116 -10.39 -26.64 7.81
C ILE A 116 -9.95 -26.72 9.28
N PRO A 117 -10.11 -27.86 9.95
CA PRO A 117 -9.76 -28.01 11.37
C PRO A 117 -8.25 -28.01 11.62
N GLU A 118 -7.46 -28.52 10.66
CA GLU A 118 -6.00 -28.57 10.71
C GLU A 118 -5.39 -27.91 9.47
N PRO A 119 -4.24 -27.23 9.57
CA PRO A 119 -3.61 -26.54 8.45
C PRO A 119 -3.35 -27.47 7.25
N SER A 120 -4.05 -27.25 6.14
CA SER A 120 -3.94 -28.05 4.91
C SER A 120 -4.06 -27.19 3.66
N THR A 121 -2.94 -26.97 2.97
CA THR A 121 -2.90 -26.22 1.72
C THR A 121 -3.71 -26.89 0.61
N LYS A 122 -3.72 -28.23 0.57
CA LYS A 122 -4.50 -29.00 -0.41
C LYS A 122 -6.00 -28.76 -0.26
N ALA A 123 -6.51 -28.75 0.98
CA ALA A 123 -7.90 -28.45 1.25
C ALA A 123 -8.27 -27.02 0.88
N ALA A 124 -7.39 -26.06 1.20
CA ALA A 124 -7.58 -24.65 0.85
C ALA A 124 -7.63 -24.40 -0.67
N VAL A 125 -6.73 -25.02 -1.44
CA VAL A 125 -6.75 -24.96 -2.91
C VAL A 125 -8.06 -25.55 -3.46
N ALA A 126 -8.49 -26.69 -2.98
CA ALA A 126 -9.74 -27.32 -3.41
C ALA A 126 -10.97 -26.44 -3.11
N ALA A 127 -11.00 -25.74 -1.98
CA ALA A 127 -12.08 -24.84 -1.61
C ALA A 127 -12.09 -23.56 -2.46
N LEU A 128 -10.93 -23.04 -2.87
CA LEU A 128 -10.82 -21.81 -3.65
C LEU A 128 -10.94 -22.03 -5.18
N ALA A 129 -10.56 -23.18 -5.70
CA ALA A 129 -10.54 -23.47 -7.14
C ALA A 129 -11.87 -23.14 -7.87
N PRO A 130 -13.07 -23.49 -7.36
CA PRO A 130 -14.32 -23.19 -8.05
C PRO A 130 -14.65 -21.69 -8.11
N ILE A 131 -14.02 -20.86 -7.27
CA ILE A 131 -14.33 -19.44 -7.12
C ILE A 131 -13.32 -18.56 -7.87
N THR A 132 -12.03 -18.87 -7.74
CA THR A 132 -10.96 -17.96 -8.12
C THR A 132 -10.32 -18.26 -9.47
N ALA A 133 -10.49 -19.48 -10.01
CA ALA A 133 -9.89 -19.92 -11.27
C ALA A 133 -8.41 -19.50 -11.42
N ASP A 134 -7.60 -19.74 -10.38
CA ASP A 134 -6.16 -19.42 -10.26
C ASP A 134 -5.79 -17.93 -10.42
N LYS A 135 -6.75 -17.04 -10.27
CA LYS A 135 -6.52 -15.59 -10.31
C LYS A 135 -6.12 -15.05 -8.95
N PHE A 136 -5.37 -13.95 -8.95
CA PHE A 136 -4.94 -13.30 -7.72
C PHE A 136 -6.15 -12.89 -6.87
N THR A 137 -6.19 -13.41 -5.65
CA THR A 137 -7.35 -13.35 -4.75
C THR A 137 -6.93 -12.90 -3.36
N THR A 138 -7.62 -11.91 -2.82
CA THR A 138 -7.51 -11.59 -1.39
C THR A 138 -8.54 -12.39 -0.62
N VAL A 139 -8.08 -13.11 0.41
CA VAL A 139 -8.95 -13.86 1.33
C VAL A 139 -8.91 -13.20 2.70
N VAL A 140 -10.09 -12.83 3.19
CA VAL A 140 -10.26 -12.07 4.44
C VAL A 140 -10.73 -13.00 5.55
N PHE A 141 -9.96 -13.02 6.64
CA PHE A 141 -10.19 -13.86 7.82
C PHE A 141 -10.46 -13.04 9.08
N THR A 142 -11.07 -13.66 10.08
CA THR A 142 -11.00 -13.21 11.47
C THR A 142 -9.70 -13.72 12.12
N ARG A 143 -9.32 -13.15 13.26
CA ARG A 143 -8.13 -13.60 13.98
C ARG A 143 -8.27 -14.98 14.59
N ASP A 144 -9.49 -15.48 14.71
CA ASP A 144 -9.80 -16.81 15.22
C ASP A 144 -9.57 -17.91 14.16
N ASN A 145 -9.61 -17.56 12.87
CA ASN A 145 -9.41 -18.48 11.74
C ASN A 145 -7.92 -18.76 11.43
N ILE A 146 -7.10 -19.02 12.44
CA ILE A 146 -5.63 -19.18 12.27
C ILE A 146 -5.29 -20.40 11.39
N ASN A 147 -5.97 -21.53 11.55
CA ASN A 147 -5.70 -22.74 10.78
C ASN A 147 -5.99 -22.55 9.28
N GLU A 148 -7.07 -21.87 8.97
CA GLU A 148 -7.46 -21.51 7.61
C GLU A 148 -6.46 -20.53 7.00
N TRP A 149 -6.06 -19.50 7.75
CA TRP A 149 -5.04 -18.54 7.32
C TRP A 149 -3.69 -19.22 7.03
N LEU A 150 -3.24 -20.13 7.90
CA LEU A 150 -2.03 -20.95 7.69
C LEU A 150 -2.13 -21.81 6.43
N SER A 151 -3.33 -22.32 6.13
CA SER A 151 -3.58 -23.18 4.97
C SER A 151 -3.45 -22.45 3.65
N VAL A 152 -3.81 -21.16 3.59
CA VAL A 152 -3.79 -20.36 2.34
C VAL A 152 -2.52 -19.56 2.14
N ARG A 153 -1.75 -19.23 3.20
CA ARG A 153 -0.63 -18.28 3.11
C ARG A 153 0.51 -18.70 2.16
N ASN A 154 0.66 -19.98 1.89
CA ASN A 154 1.70 -20.51 1.01
C ASN A 154 1.27 -20.56 -0.48
N ILE A 155 0.03 -20.19 -0.79
CA ILE A 155 -0.48 -20.19 -2.17
C ILE A 155 -0.07 -18.85 -2.84
N PRO A 156 0.74 -18.85 -3.90
CA PRO A 156 1.28 -17.61 -4.50
C PRO A 156 0.21 -16.65 -5.05
N THR A 157 -0.93 -17.19 -5.47
CA THR A 157 -2.06 -16.43 -6.02
C THR A 157 -3.03 -15.92 -4.95
N VAL A 158 -2.80 -16.26 -3.66
CA VAL A 158 -3.68 -15.88 -2.56
C VAL A 158 -2.96 -14.93 -1.62
N HIS A 159 -3.61 -13.81 -1.33
CA HIS A 159 -3.19 -12.84 -0.32
C HIS A 159 -4.11 -12.92 0.90
N PRO A 160 -3.71 -13.62 1.97
CA PRO A 160 -4.50 -13.70 3.19
C PRO A 160 -4.33 -12.46 4.05
N ILE A 161 -5.45 -11.88 4.48
CA ILE A 161 -5.48 -10.68 5.31
C ILE A 161 -6.54 -10.81 6.40
N PHE A 162 -6.34 -10.14 7.54
CA PHE A 162 -7.36 -10.07 8.58
C PHE A 162 -8.32 -8.91 8.32
N VAL A 163 -9.56 -9.05 8.80
CA VAL A 163 -10.65 -8.08 8.57
C VAL A 163 -10.29 -6.67 9.03
N ASP A 164 -9.51 -6.54 10.11
CA ASP A 164 -9.04 -5.26 10.67
C ASP A 164 -7.94 -4.59 9.83
N GLN A 165 -7.27 -5.35 8.98
CA GLN A 165 -6.19 -4.90 8.11
C GLN A 165 -6.65 -4.63 6.66
N LEU A 166 -7.89 -5.00 6.32
CA LEU A 166 -8.41 -4.84 4.96
C LEU A 166 -8.34 -3.38 4.50
N ASN A 167 -7.69 -3.16 3.37
CA ASN A 167 -7.44 -1.83 2.83
C ASN A 167 -7.78 -1.75 1.33
N THR A 168 -7.84 -0.51 0.83
CA THR A 168 -8.26 -0.23 -0.55
C THR A 168 -7.30 -0.80 -1.59
N TYR A 169 -6.00 -0.79 -1.32
CA TYR A 169 -4.97 -1.29 -2.25
C TYR A 169 -5.12 -2.79 -2.49
N ASP A 170 -5.28 -3.60 -1.44
CA ASP A 170 -5.41 -5.05 -1.54
C ASP A 170 -6.68 -5.44 -2.31
N VAL A 171 -7.79 -4.72 -2.10
CA VAL A 171 -9.03 -4.94 -2.84
C VAL A 171 -8.86 -4.65 -4.34
N ILE A 172 -8.14 -3.59 -4.70
CA ILE A 172 -7.98 -3.20 -6.11
C ILE A 172 -7.00 -4.11 -6.84
N THR A 173 -5.91 -4.52 -6.20
CA THR A 173 -4.93 -5.41 -6.80
C THR A 173 -5.48 -6.81 -7.02
N SER A 174 -6.44 -7.25 -6.22
CA SER A 174 -7.06 -8.56 -6.31
C SER A 174 -8.15 -8.61 -7.36
N GLN A 175 -8.24 -9.71 -8.09
CA GLN A 175 -9.35 -9.95 -9.01
C GLN A 175 -10.59 -10.43 -8.27
N TYR A 176 -10.40 -11.26 -7.23
CA TYR A 176 -11.46 -11.74 -6.36
C TYR A 176 -11.19 -11.36 -4.91
N VAL A 177 -12.24 -11.09 -4.17
CA VAL A 177 -12.21 -10.89 -2.73
C VAL A 177 -13.11 -11.95 -2.09
N VAL A 178 -12.52 -12.81 -1.28
CA VAL A 178 -13.21 -13.91 -0.61
C VAL A 178 -13.22 -13.61 0.89
N PHE A 179 -14.38 -13.65 1.50
CA PHE A 179 -14.52 -13.52 2.95
C PHE A 179 -14.84 -14.87 3.55
N THR A 180 -14.30 -15.16 4.72
CA THR A 180 -14.94 -16.16 5.59
C THR A 180 -16.27 -15.60 6.09
N LYS A 181 -17.24 -16.45 6.43
CA LYS A 181 -18.56 -16.01 6.92
C LYS A 181 -18.42 -15.10 8.13
N GLU A 182 -17.61 -15.50 9.11
CA GLU A 182 -17.34 -14.73 10.32
C GLU A 182 -16.68 -13.38 10.03
N ALA A 183 -15.70 -13.34 9.10
CA ALA A 183 -15.05 -12.11 8.69
C ALA A 183 -16.02 -11.16 7.97
N PHE A 184 -16.95 -11.69 7.19
CA PHE A 184 -17.96 -10.90 6.52
C PHE A 184 -18.94 -10.28 7.52
N GLU A 185 -19.43 -11.06 8.48
CA GLU A 185 -20.31 -10.58 9.54
C GLU A 185 -19.62 -9.52 10.40
N ALA A 186 -18.37 -9.76 10.82
CA ALA A 186 -17.57 -8.79 11.55
C ALA A 186 -17.33 -7.48 10.77
N PHE A 187 -17.10 -7.59 9.46
CA PHE A 187 -16.92 -6.42 8.59
C PHE A 187 -18.19 -5.59 8.45
N VAL A 188 -19.35 -6.25 8.34
CA VAL A 188 -20.67 -5.58 8.26
C VAL A 188 -21.01 -4.94 9.60
N ALA A 189 -20.81 -5.64 10.72
CA ALA A 189 -21.06 -5.13 12.06
C ALA A 189 -20.23 -3.86 12.37
N ALA A 190 -18.93 -3.88 12.05
CA ALA A 190 -18.04 -2.74 12.26
C ALA A 190 -18.42 -1.48 11.46
N LYS A 191 -19.30 -1.60 10.47
CA LYS A 191 -19.81 -0.48 9.65
C LYS A 191 -21.18 0.01 10.04
N THR A 192 -21.97 -0.81 10.70
CA THR A 192 -23.32 -0.46 11.18
C THR A 192 -23.28 0.23 12.54
N GLU A 193 -22.21 0.07 13.32
CA GLU A 193 -22.07 0.81 14.56
C GLU A 193 -21.75 2.29 14.27
N PRO A 194 -22.60 3.23 14.70
CA PRO A 194 -22.27 4.65 14.65
C PRO A 194 -21.05 4.89 15.56
N LYS A 195 -19.93 5.29 14.99
CA LYS A 195 -18.78 5.74 15.80
C LYS A 195 -19.19 7.04 16.48
N GLU A 196 -19.43 6.96 17.81
CA GLU A 196 -19.52 8.12 18.70
C GLU A 196 -18.33 9.08 18.53
#